data_0e776b7f7f1ed4bb76bd0d3273f0fa4e
#
_entry.id   0e776b7f7f1ed4bb76bd0d3273f0fa4e
#
_cell.length_a   1.000
_cell.length_b   1.000
_cell.length_c   1.000
_cell.angle_alpha   90.00
_cell.angle_beta   90.00
_cell.angle_gamma   90.00
#
_symmetry.space_group_name_H-M   'P 1'
#
loop_
_entity.id
_entity.type
_entity.pdbx_description
1 polymer ?
#
loop_
_entity_poly.entity_id
_entity_poly.type
_entity_poly.pdbx_seq_one_letter_code
_entity_poly.pdbx_strand_id
1 'polypeptide(L)'
;TLIGQGYNVDEATKEVGMVVEGLNALPAAMQLAKRYDVEMPITATVDAIVKGKVSPNEAVKALMNRDRKTELTKSVADINFENSIIKSKRGLGMKRVITYGTFDLLHYGHINLLRRAKEQGDYLVVALSTDEFNWEEKQKKCYFSYEKRKQLLEAIRYVDLVIPENSWDQKVSDVKEYHIDTFVMGDDWAGEFDFIQKETTAEVMYLSRTPEISTTQIKKDLESGKITG
;
A
#
# COMPACT_ATOMS: atom_id res chain seq x y z
N THR A 1 -11.26 32.34 11.69
CA THR A 1 -10.09 32.08 12.57
C THR A 1 -9.38 33.38 12.85
N LEU A 2 -8.86 33.57 14.09
CA LEU A 2 -8.23 34.82 14.53
C LEU A 2 -7.07 35.28 13.62
N ILE A 3 -6.21 34.31 13.19
CA ILE A 3 -5.11 34.58 12.26
C ILE A 3 -5.63 35.06 10.89
N GLY A 4 -6.74 34.51 10.40
CA GLY A 4 -7.39 34.95 9.16
C GLY A 4 -8.02 36.33 9.28
N GLN A 5 -8.27 36.83 10.50
CA GLN A 5 -8.77 38.16 10.83
C GLN A 5 -7.65 39.19 11.06
N GLY A 6 -6.38 38.78 10.94
CA GLY A 6 -5.22 39.65 11.03
C GLY A 6 -4.50 39.65 12.38
N TYR A 7 -4.92 38.80 13.33
CA TYR A 7 -4.19 38.62 14.59
C TYR A 7 -2.86 37.92 14.33
N ASN A 8 -1.80 38.33 15.03
CA ASN A 8 -0.57 37.52 15.02
C ASN A 8 -0.73 36.25 15.87
N VAL A 9 0.23 35.31 15.76
CA VAL A 9 0.13 34.02 16.42
C VAL A 9 0.07 34.11 17.94
N ASP A 10 0.85 35.00 18.52
CA ASP A 10 0.92 35.19 19.99
C ASP A 10 -0.39 35.80 20.53
N GLU A 11 -0.96 36.77 19.83
CA GLU A 11 -2.26 37.37 20.14
C GLU A 11 -3.38 36.34 20.01
N ALA A 12 -3.39 35.56 18.89
CA ALA A 12 -4.38 34.51 18.65
C ALA A 12 -4.32 33.41 19.70
N THR A 13 -3.11 32.99 20.11
CA THR A 13 -2.92 31.98 21.13
C THR A 13 -3.38 32.44 22.52
N LYS A 14 -3.13 33.71 22.88
CA LYS A 14 -3.63 34.31 24.13
C LYS A 14 -5.15 34.37 24.16
N GLU A 15 -5.77 34.74 23.05
CA GLU A 15 -7.23 34.88 22.95
C GLU A 15 -7.94 33.53 23.03
N VAL A 16 -7.33 32.46 22.46
CA VAL A 16 -7.85 31.07 22.54
C VAL A 16 -7.77 30.53 23.97
N GLY A 17 -6.82 30.96 24.78
CA GLY A 17 -6.70 30.54 26.19
C GLY A 17 -6.42 29.07 26.46
N MET A 18 -6.14 28.30 25.42
CA MET A 18 -5.82 26.84 25.46
C MET A 18 -4.53 26.55 24.71
N VAL A 19 -3.91 25.42 25.06
CA VAL A 19 -2.72 24.91 24.35
C VAL A 19 -3.11 24.52 22.93
N VAL A 20 -2.46 25.14 21.93
CA VAL A 20 -2.65 24.81 20.52
C VAL A 20 -1.62 23.75 20.13
N GLU A 21 -1.97 22.48 20.30
CA GLU A 21 -1.06 21.34 20.08
C GLU A 21 -0.43 21.34 18.67
N GLY A 22 -1.19 21.77 17.66
CA GLY A 22 -0.70 21.87 16.28
C GLY A 22 0.50 22.82 16.14
N LEU A 23 0.55 23.92 16.89
CA LEU A 23 1.68 24.84 16.88
C LEU A 23 2.91 24.23 17.54
N ASN A 24 2.73 23.45 18.60
CA ASN A 24 3.83 22.77 19.30
C ASN A 24 4.42 21.62 18.48
N ALA A 25 3.60 20.93 17.71
CA ALA A 25 4.02 19.82 16.85
C ALA A 25 4.73 20.28 15.56
N LEU A 26 4.50 21.51 15.11
CA LEU A 26 4.97 22.04 13.84
C LEU A 26 6.51 21.99 13.68
N PRO A 27 7.34 22.42 14.67
CA PRO A 27 8.79 22.32 14.55
C PRO A 27 9.30 20.88 14.40
N ALA A 28 8.70 19.94 15.14
CA ALA A 28 9.05 18.53 15.06
C ALA A 28 8.69 17.94 13.69
N ALA A 29 7.51 18.27 13.15
CA ALA A 29 7.09 17.86 11.81
C ALA A 29 8.05 18.38 10.74
N MET A 30 8.48 19.65 10.81
CA MET A 30 9.42 20.24 9.88
C MET A 30 10.83 19.62 9.98
N GLN A 31 11.28 19.25 11.18
CA GLN A 31 12.56 18.55 11.36
C GLN A 31 12.50 17.14 10.75
N LEU A 32 11.41 16.42 10.95
CA LEU A 32 11.20 15.10 10.35
C LEU A 32 11.14 15.18 8.82
N ALA A 33 10.39 16.13 8.26
CA ALA A 33 10.33 16.37 6.83
C ALA A 33 11.74 16.59 6.24
N LYS A 34 12.56 17.42 6.87
CA LYS A 34 13.95 17.66 6.47
C LYS A 34 14.83 16.41 6.62
N ARG A 35 14.69 15.67 7.70
CA ARG A 35 15.50 14.48 7.99
C ARG A 35 15.26 13.36 6.98
N TYR A 36 14.00 13.22 6.52
CA TYR A 36 13.58 12.16 5.62
C TYR A 36 13.41 12.63 4.17
N ASP A 37 13.76 13.88 3.87
CA ASP A 37 13.63 14.52 2.55
C ASP A 37 12.20 14.41 1.98
N VAL A 38 11.20 14.65 2.83
CA VAL A 38 9.77 14.58 2.47
C VAL A 38 9.19 15.96 2.33
N GLU A 39 8.58 16.25 1.18
CA GLU A 39 7.84 17.47 0.99
C GLU A 39 6.52 17.47 1.77
N MET A 40 6.35 18.40 2.70
CA MET A 40 5.12 18.62 3.45
C MET A 40 4.55 20.02 3.16
N PRO A 41 3.96 20.26 1.98
CA PRO A 41 3.63 21.60 1.52
C PRO A 41 2.62 22.32 2.41
N ILE A 42 1.60 21.63 2.91
CA ILE A 42 0.62 22.24 3.83
C ILE A 42 1.30 22.61 5.15
N THR A 43 2.07 21.70 5.73
CA THR A 43 2.81 21.93 6.97
C THR A 43 3.83 23.07 6.83
N ALA A 44 4.57 23.09 5.71
CA ALA A 44 5.52 24.17 5.42
C ALA A 44 4.84 25.54 5.25
N THR A 45 3.65 25.55 4.63
CA THR A 45 2.85 26.77 4.47
C THR A 45 2.34 27.26 5.83
N VAL A 46 1.87 26.36 6.69
CA VAL A 46 1.46 26.71 8.07
C VAL A 46 2.66 27.24 8.86
N ASP A 47 3.83 26.62 8.76
CA ASP A 47 5.07 27.11 9.40
C ASP A 47 5.44 28.52 8.94
N ALA A 48 5.31 28.80 7.64
CA ALA A 48 5.56 30.13 7.07
C ALA A 48 4.58 31.20 7.58
N ILE A 49 3.29 30.86 7.73
CA ILE A 49 2.26 31.74 8.32
C ILE A 49 2.56 32.02 9.79
N VAL A 50 2.85 30.97 10.56
CA VAL A 50 3.16 31.07 12.00
C VAL A 50 4.40 31.94 12.25
N LYS A 51 5.41 31.83 11.37
CA LYS A 51 6.62 32.69 11.42
C LYS A 51 6.46 34.06 10.83
N GLY A 52 5.25 34.46 10.40
CA GLY A 52 4.96 35.75 9.80
C GLY A 52 5.62 36.03 8.45
N LYS A 53 6.08 34.95 7.75
CA LYS A 53 6.77 35.07 6.46
C LYS A 53 5.81 35.26 5.29
N VAL A 54 4.58 34.78 5.41
CA VAL A 54 3.55 34.81 4.37
C VAL A 54 2.20 35.10 5.03
N SER A 55 1.37 35.90 4.40
CA SER A 55 0.00 36.12 4.88
C SER A 55 -0.89 34.91 4.60
N PRO A 56 -1.94 34.64 5.41
CA PRO A 56 -2.86 33.53 5.18
C PRO A 56 -3.47 33.53 3.77
N ASN A 57 -3.80 34.72 3.23
CA ASN A 57 -4.40 34.83 1.90
C ASN A 57 -3.42 34.48 0.78
N GLU A 58 -2.17 34.91 0.88
CA GLU A 58 -1.11 34.53 -0.07
C GLU A 58 -0.79 33.03 -0.01
N ALA A 59 -0.76 32.47 1.20
CA ALA A 59 -0.54 31.07 1.44
C ALA A 59 -1.61 30.18 0.79
N VAL A 60 -2.89 30.53 0.95
CA VAL A 60 -4.02 29.81 0.31
C VAL A 60 -3.92 29.90 -1.21
N LYS A 61 -3.64 31.11 -1.77
CA LYS A 61 -3.45 31.27 -3.22
C LYS A 61 -2.30 30.40 -3.74
N ALA A 62 -1.17 30.36 -3.04
CA ALA A 62 -0.02 29.56 -3.42
C ALA A 62 -0.32 28.04 -3.40
N LEU A 63 -1.06 27.56 -2.40
CA LEU A 63 -1.51 26.17 -2.32
C LEU A 63 -2.52 25.82 -3.41
N MET A 64 -3.43 26.73 -3.75
CA MET A 64 -4.45 26.51 -4.79
C MET A 64 -3.88 26.55 -6.21
N ASN A 65 -2.82 27.33 -6.44
CA ASN A 65 -2.14 27.43 -7.74
C ASN A 65 -1.07 26.34 -7.95
N ARG A 66 -0.87 25.46 -6.96
CA ARG A 66 0.02 24.31 -7.09
C ARG A 66 -0.60 23.28 -8.03
N ASP A 67 0.20 22.78 -8.98
CA ASP A 67 -0.23 21.67 -9.83
C ASP A 67 -0.73 20.52 -8.94
N ARG A 68 -1.94 20.03 -9.23
CA ARG A 68 -2.50 18.89 -8.55
C ARG A 68 -1.59 17.69 -8.85
N LYS A 69 -0.78 17.29 -7.88
CA LYS A 69 -0.23 15.93 -7.91
C LYS A 69 -1.44 15.01 -7.90
N THR A 70 -1.69 14.33 -9.00
CA THR A 70 -2.73 13.33 -9.10
C THR A 70 -2.37 12.20 -8.15
N GLU A 71 -3.15 12.01 -7.08
CA GLU A 71 -2.99 10.94 -6.10
C GLU A 71 -3.15 9.52 -6.69
N LEU A 72 -3.42 9.43 -8.00
CA LEU A 72 -3.79 8.18 -8.69
C LEU A 72 -2.75 7.63 -9.67
N THR A 73 -1.63 8.30 -9.86
CA THR A 73 -0.49 7.71 -10.57
C THR A 73 0.68 7.62 -9.61
N LYS A 74 1.01 6.41 -9.15
CA LYS A 74 2.33 6.16 -8.56
C LYS A 74 3.35 6.63 -9.59
N SER A 75 3.94 7.79 -9.34
CA SER A 75 4.96 8.31 -10.23
C SER A 75 6.20 7.42 -10.10
N VAL A 76 7.06 7.45 -11.11
CA VAL A 76 8.40 6.83 -11.03
C VAL A 76 9.16 7.32 -9.77
N ALA A 77 8.84 8.52 -9.26
CA ALA A 77 9.36 9.05 -8.01
C ALA A 77 8.84 8.31 -6.76
N ASP A 78 7.58 7.86 -6.75
CA ASP A 78 7.00 7.10 -5.62
C ASP A 78 7.57 5.68 -5.58
N ILE A 79 7.78 5.07 -6.76
CA ILE A 79 8.49 3.79 -6.91
C ILE A 79 9.95 3.93 -6.45
N ASN A 80 10.63 5.03 -6.81
CA ASN A 80 12.00 5.31 -6.38
C ASN A 80 12.09 5.62 -4.87
N PHE A 81 11.08 6.24 -4.28
CA PHE A 81 11.01 6.49 -2.83
C PHE A 81 10.77 5.20 -2.06
N GLU A 82 9.81 4.36 -2.48
CA GLU A 82 9.63 3.02 -1.93
C GLU A 82 10.91 2.18 -2.09
N ASN A 83 11.57 2.21 -3.24
CA ASN A 83 12.84 1.56 -3.49
C ASN A 83 14.00 2.13 -2.64
N SER A 84 14.00 3.41 -2.29
CA SER A 84 15.00 4.01 -1.41
C SER A 84 14.80 3.61 0.06
N ILE A 85 13.55 3.54 0.53
CA ILE A 85 13.19 2.98 1.84
C ILE A 85 13.56 1.49 1.89
N ILE A 86 13.31 0.76 0.80
CA ILE A 86 13.68 -0.64 0.60
C ILE A 86 15.20 -0.82 0.72
N LYS A 87 15.99 0.02 0.05
CA LYS A 87 17.47 0.01 0.15
C LYS A 87 17.96 0.35 1.56
N SER A 88 17.34 1.32 2.22
CA SER A 88 17.67 1.72 3.60
C SER A 88 17.37 0.61 4.61
N LYS A 89 16.28 -0.13 4.44
CA LYS A 89 15.89 -1.25 5.32
C LYS A 89 16.63 -2.55 5.01
N ARG A 90 17.27 -2.69 3.84
CA ARG A 90 18.14 -3.83 3.50
C ARG A 90 19.35 -3.96 4.44
N GLY A 91 19.84 -2.84 5.00
CA GLY A 91 20.86 -2.84 6.06
C GLY A 91 20.41 -3.44 7.40
N LEU A 92 19.11 -3.76 7.56
CA LEU A 92 18.49 -4.31 8.76
C LEU A 92 18.02 -5.77 8.58
N GLY A 93 18.35 -6.44 7.45
CA GLY A 93 18.02 -7.87 7.25
C GLY A 93 16.52 -8.15 7.05
N MET A 94 15.73 -7.21 6.51
CA MET A 94 14.28 -7.39 6.27
C MET A 94 14.01 -8.48 5.24
N LYS A 95 13.32 -9.55 5.65
CA LYS A 95 12.89 -10.66 4.77
C LYS A 95 11.60 -10.29 4.03
N ARG A 96 11.61 -10.43 2.69
CA ARG A 96 10.49 -10.06 1.81
C ARG A 96 9.82 -11.28 1.21
N VAL A 97 8.52 -11.24 1.21
CA VAL A 97 7.66 -12.33 0.73
C VAL A 97 6.79 -11.83 -0.40
N ILE A 98 6.56 -12.64 -1.42
CA ILE A 98 5.56 -12.38 -2.47
C ILE A 98 4.57 -13.53 -2.57
N THR A 99 3.31 -13.20 -2.82
CA THR A 99 2.27 -14.17 -3.19
C THR A 99 1.41 -13.63 -4.33
N TYR A 100 0.80 -14.52 -5.09
CA TYR A 100 0.01 -14.19 -6.28
C TYR A 100 -1.42 -14.69 -6.13
N GLY A 101 -2.36 -13.96 -6.71
CA GLY A 101 -3.73 -14.43 -6.74
C GLY A 101 -4.75 -13.46 -7.30
N THR A 102 -5.95 -13.97 -7.56
CA THR A 102 -7.09 -13.17 -8.03
C THR A 102 -7.79 -12.43 -6.89
N PHE A 103 -7.86 -13.02 -5.70
CA PHE A 103 -8.48 -12.46 -4.48
C PHE A 103 -9.89 -11.87 -4.71
N ASP A 104 -10.69 -12.52 -5.57
CA ASP A 104 -12.07 -12.12 -5.81
C ASP A 104 -12.97 -12.59 -4.65
N LEU A 105 -14.01 -11.80 -4.32
CA LEU A 105 -14.90 -12.05 -3.17
C LEU A 105 -14.07 -12.39 -1.91
N LEU A 106 -13.27 -11.46 -1.46
CA LEU A 106 -12.34 -11.64 -0.33
C LEU A 106 -13.03 -12.33 0.85
N HIS A 107 -12.45 -13.46 1.29
CA HIS A 107 -12.99 -14.29 2.36
C HIS A 107 -11.90 -14.73 3.34
N TYR A 108 -12.28 -15.34 4.48
CA TYR A 108 -11.33 -15.71 5.53
C TYR A 108 -10.21 -16.66 5.05
N GLY A 109 -10.46 -17.50 4.04
CA GLY A 109 -9.42 -18.33 3.43
C GLY A 109 -8.29 -17.51 2.79
N HIS A 110 -8.64 -16.40 2.12
CA HIS A 110 -7.65 -15.43 1.61
C HIS A 110 -6.90 -14.75 2.77
N ILE A 111 -7.62 -14.34 3.82
CA ILE A 111 -7.00 -13.73 5.00
C ILE A 111 -5.99 -14.66 5.67
N ASN A 112 -6.35 -15.96 5.81
CA ASN A 112 -5.45 -16.97 6.37
C ASN A 112 -4.19 -17.18 5.50
N LEU A 113 -4.35 -17.22 4.18
CA LEU A 113 -3.21 -17.31 3.25
C LEU A 113 -2.28 -16.10 3.42
N LEU A 114 -2.83 -14.89 3.39
CA LEU A 114 -2.05 -13.66 3.53
C LEU A 114 -1.36 -13.55 4.89
N ARG A 115 -2.03 -13.94 5.99
CA ARG A 115 -1.43 -14.00 7.32
C ARG A 115 -0.25 -14.96 7.35
N ARG A 116 -0.42 -16.19 6.85
CA ARG A 116 0.64 -17.22 6.83
C ARG A 116 1.78 -16.87 5.90
N ALA A 117 1.49 -16.21 4.76
CA ALA A 117 2.52 -15.67 3.88
C ALA A 117 3.31 -14.56 4.59
N LYS A 118 2.64 -13.63 5.29
CA LYS A 118 3.29 -12.58 6.10
C LYS A 118 4.19 -13.13 7.20
N GLU A 119 3.81 -14.26 7.82
CA GLU A 119 4.60 -14.95 8.84
C GLU A 119 5.95 -15.51 8.31
N GLN A 120 6.13 -15.60 6.98
CA GLN A 120 7.38 -16.03 6.36
C GLN A 120 8.41 -14.90 6.22
N GLY A 121 8.02 -13.65 6.55
CA GLY A 121 8.94 -12.51 6.48
C GLY A 121 8.35 -11.23 7.05
N ASP A 122 9.10 -10.15 6.89
CA ASP A 122 8.80 -8.84 7.47
C ASP A 122 7.96 -7.97 6.54
N TYR A 123 7.94 -8.26 5.24
CA TYR A 123 7.26 -7.45 4.22
C TYR A 123 6.58 -8.33 3.18
N LEU A 124 5.25 -8.22 3.06
CA LEU A 124 4.45 -9.00 2.13
C LEU A 124 4.03 -8.18 0.92
N VAL A 125 4.48 -8.60 -0.26
CA VAL A 125 4.02 -8.13 -1.56
C VAL A 125 2.92 -9.07 -2.06
N VAL A 126 1.81 -8.51 -2.53
CA VAL A 126 0.73 -9.29 -3.16
C VAL A 126 0.61 -8.87 -4.61
N ALA A 127 0.91 -9.80 -5.52
CA ALA A 127 0.69 -9.62 -6.95
C ALA A 127 -0.75 -10.02 -7.28
N LEU A 128 -1.58 -9.01 -7.55
CA LEU A 128 -3.01 -9.14 -7.80
C LEU A 128 -3.28 -9.26 -9.30
N SER A 129 -3.87 -10.37 -9.72
CA SER A 129 -4.23 -10.59 -11.13
C SER A 129 -5.15 -9.48 -11.65
N THR A 130 -4.79 -8.85 -12.77
CA THR A 130 -5.62 -7.84 -13.43
C THR A 130 -6.89 -8.46 -14.02
N ASP A 131 -7.88 -7.65 -14.39
CA ASP A 131 -9.12 -8.17 -14.96
C ASP A 131 -8.87 -8.75 -16.36
N GLU A 132 -7.98 -8.12 -17.13
CA GLU A 132 -7.54 -8.59 -18.44
C GLU A 132 -6.84 -9.95 -18.32
N PHE A 133 -5.86 -10.08 -17.44
CA PHE A 133 -5.12 -11.33 -17.23
C PHE A 133 -6.04 -12.46 -16.73
N ASN A 134 -7.00 -12.17 -15.83
CA ASN A 134 -7.98 -13.15 -15.40
C ASN A 134 -8.88 -13.62 -16.54
N TRP A 135 -9.27 -12.72 -17.45
CA TRP A 135 -10.10 -13.05 -18.58
C TRP A 135 -9.35 -13.81 -19.67
N GLU A 136 -8.20 -13.30 -20.10
CA GLU A 136 -7.42 -13.85 -21.22
C GLU A 136 -6.76 -15.20 -20.87
N GLU A 137 -6.13 -15.29 -19.70
CA GLU A 137 -5.32 -16.43 -19.33
C GLU A 137 -6.03 -17.45 -18.43
N LYS A 138 -6.90 -16.97 -17.54
CA LYS A 138 -7.58 -17.84 -16.57
C LYS A 138 -9.04 -18.12 -16.94
N GLN A 139 -9.58 -17.48 -18.01
CA GLN A 139 -10.98 -17.57 -18.42
C GLN A 139 -11.96 -17.35 -17.25
N LYS A 140 -11.60 -16.41 -16.36
CA LYS A 140 -12.36 -16.10 -15.15
C LYS A 140 -12.81 -14.66 -15.17
N LYS A 141 -14.10 -14.46 -14.93
CA LYS A 141 -14.70 -13.15 -14.69
C LYS A 141 -14.79 -12.93 -13.18
N CYS A 142 -14.15 -11.86 -12.70
CA CYS A 142 -14.21 -11.47 -11.31
C CYS A 142 -15.54 -10.78 -11.01
N TYR A 143 -16.00 -10.91 -9.78
CA TYR A 143 -17.17 -10.17 -9.28
C TYR A 143 -16.80 -8.70 -9.03
N PHE A 144 -15.64 -8.46 -8.38
CA PHE A 144 -15.09 -7.14 -8.18
C PHE A 144 -14.04 -6.83 -9.24
N SER A 145 -14.04 -5.58 -9.74
CA SER A 145 -12.97 -5.08 -10.61
C SER A 145 -11.62 -5.08 -9.90
N TYR A 146 -10.54 -5.05 -10.67
CA TYR A 146 -9.18 -4.97 -10.17
C TYR A 146 -9.02 -3.89 -9.08
N GLU A 147 -9.51 -2.66 -9.35
CA GLU A 147 -9.38 -1.55 -8.40
C GLU A 147 -10.07 -1.81 -7.05
N LYS A 148 -11.26 -2.42 -7.07
CA LYS A 148 -11.96 -2.79 -5.83
C LYS A 148 -11.24 -3.89 -5.06
N ARG A 149 -10.72 -4.90 -5.76
CA ARG A 149 -9.95 -5.99 -5.15
C ARG A 149 -8.64 -5.47 -4.56
N LYS A 150 -7.97 -4.52 -5.25
CA LYS A 150 -6.78 -3.84 -4.78
C LYS A 150 -7.05 -3.06 -3.50
N GLN A 151 -8.09 -2.23 -3.46
CA GLN A 151 -8.48 -1.47 -2.25
C GLN A 151 -8.76 -2.40 -1.06
N LEU A 152 -9.42 -3.54 -1.29
CA LEU A 152 -9.68 -4.52 -0.23
C LEU A 152 -8.37 -5.13 0.31
N LEU A 153 -7.41 -5.46 -0.56
CA LEU A 153 -6.11 -5.99 -0.16
C LEU A 153 -5.26 -4.96 0.58
N GLU A 154 -5.24 -3.71 0.12
CA GLU A 154 -4.51 -2.61 0.76
C GLU A 154 -5.02 -2.30 2.17
N ALA A 155 -6.29 -2.61 2.47
CA ALA A 155 -6.88 -2.48 3.80
C ALA A 155 -6.50 -3.65 4.75
N ILE A 156 -5.87 -4.73 4.25
CA ILE A 156 -5.51 -5.89 5.07
C ILE A 156 -4.19 -5.63 5.79
N ARG A 157 -4.21 -5.71 7.10
CA ARG A 157 -3.06 -5.48 7.98
C ARG A 157 -1.80 -6.33 7.69
N TYR A 158 -1.94 -7.42 6.95
CA TYR A 158 -0.83 -8.32 6.60
C TYR A 158 -0.15 -7.94 5.29
N VAL A 159 -0.79 -7.08 4.47
CA VAL A 159 -0.32 -6.69 3.14
C VAL A 159 0.42 -5.36 3.23
N ASP A 160 1.65 -5.33 2.74
CA ASP A 160 2.46 -4.11 2.74
C ASP A 160 2.48 -3.43 1.36
N LEU A 161 2.34 -4.22 0.28
CA LEU A 161 2.32 -3.70 -1.09
C LEU A 161 1.45 -4.57 -1.98
N VAL A 162 0.64 -3.94 -2.85
CA VAL A 162 -0.10 -4.61 -3.91
C VAL A 162 0.43 -4.16 -5.27
N ILE A 163 0.84 -5.14 -6.09
CA ILE A 163 1.31 -4.93 -7.47
C ILE A 163 0.39 -5.62 -8.46
N PRO A 164 0.32 -5.20 -9.74
CA PRO A 164 -0.47 -5.89 -10.75
C PRO A 164 0.21 -7.20 -11.21
N GLU A 165 -0.57 -8.27 -11.38
CA GLU A 165 -0.19 -9.45 -12.14
C GLU A 165 -0.83 -9.37 -13.53
N ASN A 166 -0.01 -9.11 -14.56
CA ASN A 166 -0.42 -8.95 -15.95
C ASN A 166 -0.12 -10.17 -16.81
N SER A 167 0.83 -11.03 -16.39
CA SER A 167 1.27 -12.20 -17.14
C SER A 167 1.84 -13.29 -16.24
N TRP A 168 1.92 -14.53 -16.76
CA TRP A 168 2.59 -15.62 -16.07
C TRP A 168 4.11 -15.42 -15.98
N ASP A 169 4.72 -14.77 -16.98
CA ASP A 169 6.18 -14.66 -17.13
C ASP A 169 6.81 -13.62 -16.22
N GLN A 170 6.01 -12.69 -15.64
CA GLN A 170 6.55 -11.62 -14.79
C GLN A 170 7.12 -12.10 -13.44
N LYS A 171 6.86 -13.35 -13.01
CA LYS A 171 7.22 -13.84 -11.68
C LYS A 171 8.70 -13.74 -11.35
N VAL A 172 9.57 -14.11 -12.30
CA VAL A 172 11.02 -14.01 -12.13
C VAL A 172 11.49 -12.56 -12.06
N SER A 173 10.92 -11.68 -12.91
CA SER A 173 11.22 -10.25 -12.88
C SER A 173 10.75 -9.60 -11.58
N ASP A 174 9.54 -9.92 -11.12
CA ASP A 174 9.00 -9.41 -9.86
C ASP A 174 9.89 -9.82 -8.66
N VAL A 175 10.31 -11.08 -8.61
CA VAL A 175 11.20 -11.57 -7.54
C VAL A 175 12.51 -10.77 -7.51
N LYS A 176 13.08 -10.46 -8.68
CA LYS A 176 14.31 -9.68 -8.79
C LYS A 176 14.08 -8.20 -8.47
N GLU A 177 13.03 -7.60 -9.02
CA GLU A 177 12.69 -6.18 -8.87
C GLU A 177 12.35 -5.82 -7.42
N TYR A 178 11.48 -6.62 -6.81
CA TYR A 178 11.05 -6.40 -5.42
C TYR A 178 11.98 -7.04 -4.39
N HIS A 179 13.09 -7.66 -4.83
CA HIS A 179 14.07 -8.31 -3.97
C HIS A 179 13.45 -9.31 -2.99
N ILE A 180 12.71 -10.23 -3.53
CA ILE A 180 11.97 -11.23 -2.77
C ILE A 180 12.90 -12.33 -2.25
N ASP A 181 12.76 -12.68 -0.98
CA ASP A 181 13.47 -13.77 -0.32
C ASP A 181 12.64 -15.06 -0.31
N THR A 182 11.30 -14.94 -0.27
CA THR A 182 10.39 -16.10 -0.25
C THR A 182 9.23 -15.88 -1.20
N PHE A 183 9.05 -16.81 -2.13
CA PHE A 183 7.92 -16.87 -3.06
C PHE A 183 6.88 -17.85 -2.50
N VAL A 184 5.68 -17.40 -2.21
CA VAL A 184 4.63 -18.19 -1.56
C VAL A 184 3.44 -18.38 -2.48
N MET A 185 2.99 -19.63 -2.63
CA MET A 185 1.76 -19.97 -3.36
C MET A 185 0.87 -20.93 -2.57
N GLY A 186 -0.37 -21.12 -3.00
CA GLY A 186 -1.22 -22.20 -2.51
C GLY A 186 -0.69 -23.58 -2.97
N ASP A 187 -0.98 -24.64 -2.21
CA ASP A 187 -0.54 -26.00 -2.49
C ASP A 187 -1.19 -26.64 -3.74
N ASP A 188 -2.28 -26.04 -4.26
CA ASP A 188 -2.83 -26.38 -5.58
C ASP A 188 -1.88 -26.06 -6.74
N TRP A 189 -0.82 -25.30 -6.50
CA TRP A 189 0.24 -24.97 -7.44
C TRP A 189 1.57 -25.68 -7.14
N ALA A 190 1.54 -26.71 -6.27
CA ALA A 190 2.77 -27.37 -5.83
C ALA A 190 3.60 -27.92 -7.00
N GLY A 191 4.87 -27.49 -7.09
CA GLY A 191 5.82 -27.84 -8.13
C GLY A 191 5.82 -26.95 -9.36
N GLU A 192 4.73 -26.21 -9.64
CA GLU A 192 4.60 -25.39 -10.86
C GLU A 192 5.57 -24.20 -10.88
N PHE A 193 5.97 -23.70 -9.72
CA PHE A 193 6.84 -22.53 -9.59
C PHE A 193 8.25 -22.84 -9.04
N ASP A 194 8.65 -24.11 -8.99
CA ASP A 194 9.98 -24.51 -8.50
C ASP A 194 11.12 -23.96 -9.35
N PHE A 195 10.83 -23.56 -10.60
CA PHE A 195 11.79 -22.89 -11.47
C PHE A 195 12.25 -21.54 -10.91
N ILE A 196 11.43 -20.85 -10.13
CA ILE A 196 11.78 -19.58 -9.47
C ILE A 196 13.04 -19.74 -8.62
N GLN A 197 13.14 -20.85 -7.88
CA GLN A 197 14.30 -21.13 -7.02
C GLN A 197 15.57 -21.43 -7.84
N LYS A 198 15.42 -21.87 -9.10
CA LYS A 198 16.55 -22.10 -10.01
C LYS A 198 17.03 -20.82 -10.69
N GLU A 199 16.12 -19.87 -10.94
CA GLU A 199 16.39 -18.63 -11.68
C GLU A 199 16.65 -17.43 -10.80
N THR A 200 16.37 -17.56 -9.50
CA THR A 200 16.53 -16.49 -8.49
C THR A 200 17.12 -17.05 -7.20
N THR A 201 17.34 -16.17 -6.22
CA THR A 201 17.77 -16.55 -4.86
C THR A 201 16.59 -16.78 -3.90
N ALA A 202 15.37 -16.64 -4.37
CA ALA A 202 14.17 -16.78 -3.55
C ALA A 202 13.86 -18.24 -3.23
N GLU A 203 13.49 -18.50 -1.98
CA GLU A 203 12.93 -19.78 -1.55
C GLU A 203 11.49 -19.90 -2.03
N VAL A 204 11.08 -21.08 -2.55
CA VAL A 204 9.70 -21.34 -2.96
C VAL A 204 8.98 -22.12 -1.88
N MET A 205 7.79 -21.68 -1.49
CA MET A 205 6.99 -22.31 -0.45
C MET A 205 5.53 -22.45 -0.89
N TYR A 206 4.94 -23.61 -0.64
CA TYR A 206 3.54 -23.89 -0.90
C TYR A 206 2.77 -24.01 0.42
N LEU A 207 1.70 -23.22 0.57
CA LEU A 207 0.87 -23.22 1.77
C LEU A 207 -0.42 -23.98 1.52
N SER A 208 -0.78 -24.90 2.42
CA SER A 208 -2.02 -25.64 2.35
C SER A 208 -3.24 -24.72 2.36
N ARG A 209 -4.28 -25.09 1.59
CA ARG A 209 -5.54 -24.35 1.54
C ARG A 209 -6.24 -24.34 2.89
N THR A 210 -6.94 -23.26 3.17
CA THR A 210 -7.92 -23.25 4.27
C THR A 210 -9.10 -24.14 3.85
N PRO A 211 -9.44 -25.18 4.62
CA PRO A 211 -10.56 -26.05 4.30
C PRO A 211 -11.90 -25.28 4.29
N GLU A 212 -12.89 -25.88 3.60
CA GLU A 212 -14.31 -25.47 3.64
C GLU A 212 -14.63 -24.08 3.07
N ILE A 213 -13.67 -23.38 2.44
CA ILE A 213 -13.94 -22.08 1.84
C ILE A 213 -13.21 -21.91 0.50
N SER A 214 -13.92 -21.44 -0.50
CA SER A 214 -13.36 -20.96 -1.77
C SER A 214 -14.31 -19.96 -2.44
N THR A 215 -13.77 -19.08 -3.28
CA THR A 215 -14.56 -18.17 -4.11
C THR A 215 -15.61 -18.93 -4.95
N THR A 216 -15.26 -20.10 -5.48
CA THR A 216 -16.16 -20.94 -6.26
C THR A 216 -17.32 -21.45 -5.42
N GLN A 217 -17.05 -21.87 -4.18
CA GLN A 217 -18.09 -22.32 -3.26
C GLN A 217 -19.03 -21.16 -2.90
N ILE A 218 -18.49 -19.99 -2.57
CA ILE A 218 -19.30 -18.80 -2.26
C ILE A 218 -20.21 -18.44 -3.43
N LYS A 219 -19.71 -18.44 -4.67
CA LYS A 219 -20.55 -18.16 -5.87
C LYS A 219 -21.69 -19.15 -6.00
N LYS A 220 -21.43 -20.45 -5.83
CA LYS A 220 -22.47 -21.50 -5.87
C LYS A 220 -23.50 -21.37 -4.75
N ASP A 221 -23.07 -21.04 -3.55
CA ASP A 221 -23.96 -20.88 -2.40
C ASP A 221 -24.89 -19.66 -2.59
N LEU A 222 -24.36 -18.56 -3.11
CA LEU A 222 -25.16 -17.37 -3.46
C LEU A 222 -26.18 -17.67 -4.58
N GLU A 223 -25.79 -18.42 -5.62
CA GLU A 223 -26.70 -18.83 -6.71
C GLU A 223 -27.81 -19.77 -6.21
N SER A 224 -27.48 -20.65 -5.26
CA SER A 224 -28.43 -21.63 -4.71
C SER A 224 -29.26 -21.10 -3.54
N GLY A 225 -29.03 -19.85 -3.09
CA GLY A 225 -29.68 -19.27 -1.91
C GLY A 225 -29.29 -19.92 -0.59
N LYS A 226 -28.20 -20.70 -0.56
CA LYS A 226 -27.67 -21.28 0.68
C LYS A 226 -26.89 -20.22 1.45
N ILE A 227 -27.36 -19.94 2.66
CA ILE A 227 -26.61 -19.15 3.65
C ILE A 227 -25.85 -20.15 4.51
N THR A 228 -24.53 -20.24 4.33
CA THR A 228 -23.66 -20.97 5.25
C THR A 228 -23.33 -20.04 6.41
N GLY A 229 -23.94 -20.28 7.56
CA GLY A 229 -23.62 -19.63 8.83
C GLY A 229 -22.41 -20.24 9.50
#